data_39bfc198712827be1d615653c0d72b8b
#
_entry.id   39bfc198712827be1d615653c0d72b8b
#
_cell.length_a   1.000
_cell.length_b   1.000
_cell.length_c   1.000
_cell.angle_alpha   90.00
_cell.angle_beta   90.00
_cell.angle_gamma   90.00
#
_symmetry.space_group_name_H-M   'P 1'
#
loop_
_entity.id
_entity.type
_entity.pdbx_description
1 polymer ?
#
loop_
_entity_poly.entity_id
_entity_poly.type
_entity_poly.pdbx_seq_one_letter_code
_entity_poly.pdbx_strand_id
1 'polypeptide(L)'
;MLDRLPRTTALLAGLVLAAGAVACDPEGLHSAEHAGPFPHESPSDSADVSLEEALSDYGVRLPEGAEDIAYGARKALDGYPFNAQFSMPCDGVPAFVRDNRLVAGGKKTPDDVLTDVMDAGFTPGAGPAYARAKDSKLPGIGVAVFEQPGWCRVFLGA
;
A
#
# COMPACT_ATOMS: atom_id res chain seq x y z
N MET A 1 39.21 16.30 63.36
CA MET A 1 39.34 17.72 63.04
C MET A 1 38.25 18.09 62.05
N LEU A 2 37.37 18.94 62.53
CA LEU A 2 36.24 19.52 61.80
C LEU A 2 36.74 20.53 60.78
N ASP A 3 36.01 20.64 59.67
CA ASP A 3 35.70 21.95 59.04
C ASP A 3 34.63 21.68 57.97
N ARG A 4 33.47 22.03 58.25
CA ARG A 4 32.52 23.15 58.00
C ARG A 4 32.39 23.52 56.51
N LEU A 5 31.25 23.16 55.99
CA LEU A 5 30.58 23.69 54.79
C LEU A 5 30.18 25.18 54.92
N PRO A 6 30.03 25.89 53.82
CA PRO A 6 28.99 26.88 53.72
C PRO A 6 27.88 26.49 52.72
N ARG A 7 26.66 26.64 53.19
CA ARG A 7 25.44 26.67 52.41
C ARG A 7 25.41 27.97 51.57
N THR A 8 25.24 27.83 50.30
CA THR A 8 24.80 28.90 49.41
C THR A 8 23.45 28.55 48.82
N THR A 9 22.47 29.28 49.33
CA THR A 9 21.10 29.28 48.82
C THR A 9 21.08 30.13 47.54
N ALA A 10 20.78 29.54 46.40
CA ALA A 10 20.49 30.24 45.19
C ALA A 10 19.00 30.06 44.86
N LEU A 11 18.26 31.12 45.06
CA LEU A 11 16.91 31.34 44.51
C LEU A 11 17.00 31.43 42.99
N LEU A 12 16.38 30.50 42.29
CA LEU A 12 16.15 30.63 40.86
C LEU A 12 14.66 30.82 40.63
N ALA A 13 14.36 31.99 40.11
CA ALA A 13 13.06 32.46 39.71
C ALA A 13 12.48 31.57 38.63
N GLY A 14 11.22 31.20 38.82
CA GLY A 14 10.45 30.46 37.84
C GLY A 14 10.21 31.26 36.57
N LEU A 15 10.62 30.71 35.44
CA LEU A 15 10.18 31.10 34.12
C LEU A 15 9.12 30.09 33.70
N VAL A 16 7.85 30.47 33.84
CA VAL A 16 6.72 29.73 33.30
C VAL A 16 6.71 30.01 31.79
N LEU A 17 7.30 29.10 31.02
CA LEU A 17 7.06 29.02 29.58
C LEU A 17 5.70 28.36 29.39
N ALA A 18 4.71 29.15 29.05
CA ALA A 18 3.44 28.66 28.51
C ALA A 18 3.75 28.01 27.15
N ALA A 19 3.97 26.71 27.16
CA ALA A 19 3.93 25.90 25.95
C ALA A 19 2.49 25.91 25.46
N GLY A 20 2.22 26.70 24.42
CA GLY A 20 1.00 26.59 23.65
C GLY A 20 0.91 25.17 23.09
N ALA A 21 0.01 24.38 23.64
CA ALA A 21 -0.41 23.14 23.03
C ALA A 21 -1.08 23.51 21.71
N VAL A 22 -0.33 23.40 20.62
CA VAL A 22 -0.94 23.25 19.30
C VAL A 22 -1.68 21.93 19.38
N ALA A 23 -2.98 22.01 19.56
CA ALA A 23 -3.85 20.85 19.39
C ALA A 23 -3.69 20.41 17.93
N CYS A 24 -2.84 19.43 17.71
CA CYS A 24 -2.87 18.67 16.46
C CYS A 24 -4.25 18.00 16.42
N ASP A 25 -5.04 18.40 15.46
CA ASP A 25 -6.35 17.84 15.20
C ASP A 25 -6.15 16.35 14.88
N PRO A 26 -6.62 15.41 15.72
CA PRO A 26 -6.43 13.99 15.45
C PRO A 26 -7.19 13.53 14.19
N GLU A 27 -8.13 14.34 13.69
CA GLU A 27 -8.85 14.04 12.45
C GLU A 27 -7.97 14.22 11.20
N GLY A 28 -6.89 15.01 11.25
CA GLY A 28 -5.93 15.15 10.14
C GLY A 28 -5.03 13.94 9.92
N LEU A 29 -4.86 13.09 10.93
CA LEU A 29 -4.01 11.89 10.82
C LEU A 29 -4.71 10.71 10.13
N HIS A 30 -6.04 10.67 10.15
CA HIS A 30 -6.79 9.62 9.44
C HIS A 30 -6.75 9.77 7.92
N SER A 31 -6.48 10.98 7.41
CA SER A 31 -6.33 11.19 5.96
C SER A 31 -4.99 10.71 5.41
N ALA A 32 -3.97 10.55 6.25
CA ALA A 32 -2.65 10.07 5.82
C ALA A 32 -2.54 8.54 5.79
N GLU A 33 -3.33 7.84 6.60
CA GLU A 33 -3.34 6.36 6.62
C GLU A 33 -3.98 5.75 5.37
N HIS A 34 -4.66 6.57 4.58
CA HIS A 34 -5.31 6.12 3.36
C HIS A 34 -4.65 6.65 2.08
N ALA A 35 -3.53 7.36 2.19
CA ALA A 35 -2.72 7.73 1.05
C ALA A 35 -1.90 6.52 0.56
N GLY A 36 -2.60 5.49 0.09
CA GLY A 36 -2.00 4.52 -0.82
C GLY A 36 -1.57 5.24 -2.09
N PRO A 37 -0.66 4.68 -2.90
CA PRO A 37 -0.19 5.27 -4.16
C PRO A 37 -1.31 5.45 -5.19
N PHE A 38 -2.47 4.88 -4.94
CA PHE A 38 -3.65 5.17 -5.73
C PHE A 38 -4.29 6.44 -5.18
N PRO A 39 -4.49 7.44 -6.05
CA PRO A 39 -5.28 8.58 -5.65
C PRO A 39 -6.62 8.01 -5.14
N HIS A 40 -6.96 8.31 -3.89
CA HIS A 40 -8.34 8.16 -3.47
C HIS A 40 -9.13 8.89 -4.51
N GLU A 41 -10.01 8.16 -5.18
CA GLU A 41 -10.93 8.77 -6.09
C GLU A 41 -11.58 9.92 -5.35
N SER A 42 -11.31 11.15 -5.80
CA SER A 42 -12.14 12.26 -5.38
C SER A 42 -13.59 11.84 -5.67
N PRO A 43 -14.53 12.09 -4.77
CA PRO A 43 -15.94 11.70 -4.98
C PRO A 43 -16.54 12.17 -6.30
N SER A 44 -15.92 13.17 -6.96
CA SER A 44 -16.30 13.68 -8.28
C SER A 44 -15.71 12.89 -9.44
N ASP A 45 -14.66 12.09 -9.21
CA ASP A 45 -13.96 11.26 -10.20
C ASP A 45 -14.12 9.77 -9.91
N SER A 46 -14.88 9.41 -8.86
CA SER A 46 -15.09 8.03 -8.49
C SER A 46 -15.71 7.34 -9.66
N ALA A 47 -14.93 6.56 -10.36
CA ALA A 47 -15.51 5.56 -11.21
C ALA A 47 -16.46 4.78 -10.32
N ASP A 48 -17.68 4.64 -10.77
CA ASP A 48 -18.72 3.90 -10.09
C ASP A 48 -18.41 2.38 -10.04
N VAL A 49 -17.14 2.02 -9.88
CA VAL A 49 -16.65 0.64 -9.85
C VAL A 49 -16.09 0.34 -8.46
N SER A 50 -16.77 -0.52 -7.74
CA SER A 50 -16.28 -1.01 -6.46
C SER A 50 -15.12 -1.98 -6.64
N LEU A 51 -14.32 -2.20 -5.58
CA LEU A 51 -13.28 -3.22 -5.59
C LEU A 51 -13.86 -4.61 -5.94
N GLU A 52 -15.00 -4.96 -5.39
CA GLU A 52 -15.65 -6.24 -5.64
C GLU A 52 -16.05 -6.40 -7.11
N GLU A 53 -16.64 -5.36 -7.72
CA GLU A 53 -16.99 -5.34 -9.14
C GLU A 53 -15.72 -5.49 -10.00
N ALA A 54 -14.67 -4.70 -9.74
CA ALA A 54 -13.42 -4.76 -10.47
C ALA A 54 -12.75 -6.14 -10.37
N LEU A 55 -12.67 -6.70 -9.17
CA LEU A 55 -12.12 -8.05 -8.96
C LEU A 55 -12.92 -9.11 -9.72
N SER A 56 -14.25 -8.97 -9.75
CA SER A 56 -15.15 -9.88 -10.49
C SER A 56 -14.92 -9.79 -11.99
N ASP A 57 -14.87 -8.57 -12.54
CA ASP A 57 -14.72 -8.33 -13.99
C ASP A 57 -13.37 -8.82 -14.51
N TYR A 58 -12.32 -8.59 -13.74
CA TYR A 58 -11.00 -9.11 -14.06
C TYR A 58 -10.77 -10.56 -13.61
N GLY A 59 -11.75 -11.17 -12.95
CA GLY A 59 -11.67 -12.54 -12.47
C GLY A 59 -10.48 -12.73 -11.51
N VAL A 60 -10.26 -11.77 -10.64
CA VAL A 60 -9.22 -11.81 -9.60
C VAL A 60 -9.83 -12.25 -8.28
N ARG A 61 -9.14 -13.17 -7.62
CA ARG A 61 -9.46 -13.59 -6.25
C ARG A 61 -8.36 -13.12 -5.33
N LEU A 62 -8.71 -12.26 -4.40
CA LEU A 62 -7.78 -11.89 -3.33
C LEU A 62 -7.50 -13.11 -2.44
N PRO A 63 -6.29 -13.24 -1.90
CA PRO A 63 -5.98 -14.29 -0.95
C PRO A 63 -6.70 -14.04 0.38
N GLU A 64 -6.94 -15.12 1.11
CA GLU A 64 -7.37 -15.02 2.50
C GLU A 64 -6.28 -14.29 3.31
N GLY A 65 -6.68 -13.34 4.15
CA GLY A 65 -5.75 -12.53 4.93
C GLY A 65 -5.05 -11.43 4.13
N ALA A 66 -5.60 -11.01 2.98
CA ALA A 66 -5.13 -9.79 2.31
C ALA A 66 -5.43 -8.56 3.18
N GLU A 67 -4.40 -7.75 3.41
CA GLU A 67 -4.46 -6.53 4.22
C GLU A 67 -3.94 -5.32 3.44
N ASP A 68 -4.16 -4.10 3.94
CA ASP A 68 -3.72 -2.85 3.34
C ASP A 68 -4.08 -2.73 1.85
N ILE A 69 -5.31 -3.08 1.52
CA ILE A 69 -5.77 -3.10 0.14
C ILE A 69 -6.03 -1.67 -0.32
N ALA A 70 -5.33 -1.26 -1.38
CA ALA A 70 -5.62 -0.04 -2.11
C ALA A 70 -5.85 -0.39 -3.58
N TYR A 71 -6.74 0.31 -4.26
CA TYR A 71 -7.05 0.03 -5.65
C TYR A 71 -7.47 1.28 -6.42
N GLY A 72 -7.29 1.23 -7.74
CA GLY A 72 -7.83 2.19 -8.69
C GLY A 72 -8.58 1.48 -9.80
N ALA A 73 -9.78 1.97 -10.11
CA ALA A 73 -10.60 1.47 -11.22
C ALA A 73 -11.39 2.64 -11.80
N ARG A 74 -11.06 3.07 -13.03
CA ARG A 74 -11.70 4.24 -13.66
C ARG A 74 -12.40 3.82 -14.93
N LYS A 75 -13.71 4.03 -15.02
CA LYS A 75 -14.47 3.75 -16.24
C LYS A 75 -13.93 4.56 -17.42
N ALA A 76 -13.72 3.88 -18.55
CA ALA A 76 -13.36 4.44 -19.83
C ALA A 76 -14.31 3.89 -20.92
N LEU A 77 -14.23 4.43 -22.14
CA LEU A 77 -15.15 4.02 -23.24
C LEU A 77 -15.03 2.54 -23.61
N ASP A 78 -13.84 1.97 -23.51
CA ASP A 78 -13.52 0.59 -23.91
C ASP A 78 -13.17 -0.34 -22.73
N GLY A 79 -13.79 -0.14 -21.60
CA GLY A 79 -13.48 -0.81 -20.35
C GLY A 79 -12.90 0.15 -19.33
N TYR A 80 -12.12 -0.34 -18.38
CA TYR A 80 -11.41 0.51 -17.42
C TYR A 80 -10.08 -0.12 -17.01
N PRO A 81 -9.03 0.68 -16.84
CA PRO A 81 -7.81 0.18 -16.22
C PRO A 81 -8.09 -0.17 -14.75
N PHE A 82 -7.51 -1.26 -14.30
CA PHE A 82 -7.61 -1.70 -12.93
C PHE A 82 -6.24 -1.97 -12.35
N ASN A 83 -5.94 -1.36 -11.24
CA ASN A 83 -4.76 -1.66 -10.46
C ASN A 83 -5.13 -1.86 -8.99
N ALA A 84 -4.41 -2.72 -8.33
CA ALA A 84 -4.56 -2.95 -6.91
C ALA A 84 -3.21 -3.28 -6.27
N GLN A 85 -3.08 -2.91 -5.01
CA GLN A 85 -1.99 -3.38 -4.17
C GLN A 85 -2.54 -3.90 -2.84
N PHE A 86 -1.84 -4.85 -2.26
CA PHE A 86 -2.18 -5.41 -0.95
C PHE A 86 -0.99 -6.14 -0.34
N SER A 87 -1.06 -6.35 0.96
CA SER A 87 -0.12 -7.19 1.70
C SER A 87 -0.73 -8.56 1.95
N MET A 88 0.09 -9.61 1.96
CA MET A 88 -0.33 -10.98 2.27
C MET A 88 0.82 -11.78 2.88
N PRO A 89 0.57 -12.88 3.60
CA PRO A 89 1.61 -13.81 3.98
C PRO A 89 2.33 -14.39 2.76
N CYS A 90 3.67 -14.40 2.77
CA CYS A 90 4.45 -14.84 1.59
C CYS A 90 4.24 -16.31 1.23
N ASP A 91 3.94 -17.15 2.18
CA ASP A 91 3.61 -18.58 1.96
C ASP A 91 2.28 -18.77 1.21
N GLY A 92 1.41 -17.77 1.21
CA GLY A 92 0.17 -17.74 0.43
C GLY A 92 0.36 -17.43 -1.06
N VAL A 93 1.52 -16.87 -1.46
CA VAL A 93 1.77 -16.44 -2.86
C VAL A 93 1.58 -17.59 -3.87
N PRO A 94 2.06 -18.83 -3.63
CA PRO A 94 1.84 -19.93 -4.58
C PRO A 94 0.35 -20.25 -4.78
N ALA A 95 -0.47 -20.15 -3.74
CA ALA A 95 -1.91 -20.36 -3.83
C ALA A 95 -2.56 -19.24 -4.63
N PHE A 96 -2.24 -17.99 -4.33
CA PHE A 96 -2.72 -16.80 -5.06
C PHE A 96 -2.40 -16.89 -6.55
N VAL A 97 -1.18 -17.25 -6.92
CA VAL A 97 -0.74 -17.44 -8.31
C VAL A 97 -1.57 -18.51 -9.02
N ARG A 98 -1.75 -19.66 -8.39
CA ARG A 98 -2.54 -20.77 -8.94
C ARG A 98 -4.01 -20.41 -9.11
N ASP A 99 -4.62 -19.82 -8.09
CA ASP A 99 -6.07 -19.57 -8.04
C ASP A 99 -6.49 -18.47 -9.03
N ASN A 100 -5.55 -17.58 -9.37
CA ASN A 100 -5.71 -16.55 -10.39
C ASN A 100 -5.19 -16.96 -11.78
N ARG A 101 -4.76 -18.22 -11.96
CA ARG A 101 -4.22 -18.75 -13.23
C ARG A 101 -3.05 -17.90 -13.77
N LEU A 102 -2.18 -17.50 -12.86
CA LEU A 102 -0.99 -16.74 -13.22
C LEU A 102 0.15 -17.69 -13.58
N VAL A 103 0.99 -17.24 -14.51
CA VAL A 103 2.22 -17.91 -14.90
C VAL A 103 3.39 -16.97 -14.70
N ALA A 104 4.55 -17.50 -14.38
CA ALA A 104 5.74 -16.70 -14.21
C ALA A 104 6.08 -15.97 -15.50
N GLY A 105 6.14 -14.62 -15.43
CA GLY A 105 6.46 -13.71 -16.53
C GLY A 105 7.92 -13.26 -16.58
N GLY A 106 8.79 -13.86 -15.76
CA GLY A 106 10.15 -13.39 -15.56
C GLY A 106 10.25 -12.32 -14.46
N LYS A 107 11.45 -11.71 -14.32
CA LYS A 107 11.69 -10.65 -13.32
C LYS A 107 11.37 -9.26 -13.89
N LYS A 108 10.15 -9.05 -14.35
CA LYS A 108 9.75 -7.76 -14.92
C LYS A 108 8.48 -7.28 -14.23
N THR A 109 8.54 -6.07 -13.67
CA THR A 109 7.34 -5.41 -13.15
C THR A 109 6.44 -5.05 -14.33
N PRO A 110 5.12 -5.35 -14.26
CA PRO A 110 4.16 -4.90 -15.28
C PRO A 110 4.15 -3.38 -15.38
N ASP A 111 4.03 -2.88 -16.61
CA ASP A 111 4.11 -1.43 -16.89
C ASP A 111 2.96 -0.67 -16.19
N ASP A 112 1.80 -1.30 -16.07
CA ASP A 112 0.59 -0.72 -15.46
C ASP A 112 0.73 -0.44 -13.96
N VAL A 113 1.68 -1.09 -13.28
CA VAL A 113 1.95 -0.90 -11.85
C VAL A 113 3.34 -0.34 -11.56
N LEU A 114 4.05 0.08 -12.59
CA LEU A 114 5.44 0.53 -12.44
C LEU A 114 5.58 1.73 -11.50
N THR A 115 4.72 2.72 -11.67
CA THR A 115 4.70 3.92 -10.84
C THR A 115 4.35 3.57 -9.40
N ASP A 116 3.32 2.76 -9.19
CA ASP A 116 2.87 2.36 -7.85
C ASP A 116 3.96 1.62 -7.07
N VAL A 117 4.71 0.75 -7.76
CA VAL A 117 5.85 0.03 -7.18
C VAL A 117 6.94 0.99 -6.74
N MET A 118 7.26 2.00 -7.56
CA MET A 118 8.29 3.00 -7.25
C MET A 118 7.85 3.92 -6.11
N ASP A 119 6.60 4.37 -6.12
CA ASP A 119 6.04 5.23 -5.07
C ASP A 119 5.97 4.52 -3.72
N ALA A 120 5.76 3.20 -3.73
CA ALA A 120 5.85 2.37 -2.54
C ALA A 120 7.30 2.07 -2.08
N GLY A 121 8.31 2.60 -2.77
CA GLY A 121 9.72 2.46 -2.41
C GLY A 121 10.38 1.15 -2.84
N PHE A 122 9.75 0.39 -3.74
CA PHE A 122 10.35 -0.83 -4.29
C PHE A 122 11.11 -0.56 -5.60
N THR A 123 12.09 -1.41 -5.88
CA THR A 123 12.81 -1.37 -7.15
C THR A 123 12.09 -2.22 -8.19
N PRO A 124 11.58 -1.65 -9.30
CA PRO A 124 10.94 -2.40 -10.36
C PRO A 124 11.83 -3.55 -10.86
N GLY A 125 11.23 -4.73 -11.04
CA GLY A 125 11.93 -5.93 -11.49
C GLY A 125 12.78 -6.64 -10.44
N ALA A 126 12.85 -6.15 -9.20
CA ALA A 126 13.59 -6.81 -8.13
C ALA A 126 12.88 -8.07 -7.59
N GLY A 127 11.55 -8.11 -7.71
CA GLY A 127 10.72 -9.26 -7.29
C GLY A 127 10.27 -10.14 -8.46
N PRO A 128 9.70 -11.32 -8.17
CA PRO A 128 9.06 -12.13 -9.18
C PRO A 128 7.84 -11.42 -9.78
N ALA A 129 7.65 -11.60 -11.10
CA ALA A 129 6.50 -11.10 -11.81
C ALA A 129 5.73 -12.25 -12.46
N TYR A 130 4.43 -12.08 -12.53
CA TYR A 130 3.50 -13.05 -13.09
C TYR A 130 2.57 -12.36 -14.07
N ALA A 131 2.01 -13.12 -14.99
CA ALA A 131 0.97 -12.65 -15.89
C ALA A 131 -0.10 -13.72 -16.00
N ARG A 132 -1.32 -13.33 -16.40
CA ARG A 132 -2.36 -14.30 -16.68
C ARG A 132 -1.97 -15.18 -17.87
N ALA A 133 -2.25 -16.47 -17.75
CA ALA A 133 -1.99 -17.41 -18.84
C ALA A 133 -2.76 -17.00 -20.11
N LYS A 134 -2.10 -17.06 -21.27
CA LYS A 134 -2.63 -16.60 -22.57
C LYS A 134 -3.88 -17.35 -23.05
N ASP A 135 -4.08 -18.56 -22.56
CA ASP A 135 -5.24 -19.39 -22.85
C ASP A 135 -6.46 -19.10 -21.97
N SER A 136 -6.29 -18.19 -21.02
CA SER A 136 -7.39 -17.72 -20.18
C SER A 136 -8.41 -16.93 -21.00
N LYS A 137 -9.69 -17.16 -20.71
CA LYS A 137 -10.78 -16.36 -21.25
C LYS A 137 -11.01 -15.06 -20.46
N LEU A 138 -10.31 -14.91 -19.34
CA LEU A 138 -10.38 -13.73 -18.49
C LEU A 138 -9.47 -12.62 -19.02
N PRO A 139 -9.73 -11.35 -18.70
CA PRO A 139 -8.87 -10.24 -19.06
C PRO A 139 -7.41 -10.46 -18.64
N GLY A 140 -6.47 -9.89 -19.38
CA GLY A 140 -5.06 -9.92 -19.05
C GLY A 140 -4.83 -9.19 -17.73
N ILE A 141 -3.96 -9.74 -16.90
CA ILE A 141 -3.43 -9.06 -15.70
C ILE A 141 -1.95 -9.35 -15.56
N GLY A 142 -1.23 -8.37 -15.03
CA GLY A 142 0.15 -8.51 -14.59
C GLY A 142 0.24 -8.38 -13.07
N VAL A 143 1.19 -9.07 -12.47
CA VAL A 143 1.39 -9.04 -11.02
C VAL A 143 2.88 -8.97 -10.71
N ALA A 144 3.26 -8.08 -9.80
CA ALA A 144 4.59 -8.05 -9.20
C ALA A 144 4.48 -8.33 -7.69
N VAL A 145 5.42 -9.12 -7.17
CA VAL A 145 5.45 -9.50 -5.75
C VAL A 145 6.80 -9.10 -5.17
N PHE A 146 6.78 -8.45 -4.00
CA PHE A 146 7.98 -8.01 -3.28
C PHE A 146 7.95 -8.58 -1.87
N GLU A 147 9.00 -9.29 -1.52
CA GLU A 147 9.15 -9.86 -0.18
C GLU A 147 9.59 -8.78 0.81
N GLN A 148 8.96 -8.78 1.97
CA GLN A 148 9.31 -8.00 3.14
C GLN A 148 9.41 -8.94 4.35
N PRO A 149 10.03 -8.52 5.47
CA PRO A 149 10.09 -9.35 6.66
C PRO A 149 8.70 -9.78 7.14
N GLY A 150 8.36 -11.06 6.90
CA GLY A 150 7.09 -11.68 7.32
C GLY A 150 5.90 -11.51 6.35
N TRP A 151 5.99 -10.64 5.36
CA TRP A 151 4.90 -10.32 4.43
C TRP A 151 5.38 -10.15 3.01
N CYS A 152 4.48 -10.30 2.08
CA CYS A 152 4.68 -9.98 0.67
C CYS A 152 3.76 -8.84 0.27
N ARG A 153 4.34 -7.81 -0.38
CA ARG A 153 3.57 -6.76 -1.04
C ARG A 153 3.31 -7.16 -2.47
N VAL A 154 2.05 -7.11 -2.86
CA VAL A 154 1.59 -7.51 -4.20
C VAL A 154 1.04 -6.29 -4.92
N PHE A 155 1.45 -6.11 -6.18
CA PHE A 155 0.92 -5.10 -7.09
C PHE A 155 0.32 -5.80 -8.30
N LEU A 156 -0.89 -5.41 -8.68
CA LEU A 156 -1.66 -5.98 -9.75
C LEU A 156 -2.09 -4.87 -10.70
N GLY A 157 -1.92 -5.07 -12.01
CA GLY A 157 -2.34 -4.15 -13.06
C GLY A 157 -3.01 -4.89 -14.23
N ALA A 158 -3.98 -4.22 -14.88
CA ALA A 158 -4.75 -4.75 -15.99
C ALA A 158 -5.22 -3.62 -16.94
#